data_eddd3932b82baf5c05210559b60b7e1a
#
_entry.id   eddd3932b82baf5c05210559b60b7e1a
#
_cell.length_a   1.000
_cell.length_b   1.000
_cell.length_c   1.000
_cell.angle_alpha   90.00
_cell.angle_beta   90.00
_cell.angle_gamma   90.00
#
_symmetry.space_group_name_H-M   'P 1'
#
loop_
_entity.id
_entity.type
_entity.pdbx_description
1 polymer ?
#
loop_
_entity_poly.entity_id
_entity_poly.type
_entity_poly.pdbx_seq_one_letter_code
_entity_poly.pdbx_strand_id
1 'polypeptide(L)'
;MKKNQKWLILFALLVLMAGTAGALTWLKANLRLGKPGILFVPIPGKVAVKIDLPAQVLDFTSTNLPESDEVLGYLPRDTSFVERCYTSPDDSPAIYATIVLMGADRTSIHRPEYCLAGQGFSYDEKKVAEVPVGGLQPYQLPVAKWEVSRLVQQPDGQKIKISGVYV
;
A
#
# COMPACT_ATOMS: atom_id res chain seq x y z
N MET A 1 -38.91 37.02 -8.68
CA MET A 1 -37.49 37.39 -8.89
C MET A 1 -37.40 38.32 -10.12
N LYS A 2 -36.78 39.50 -9.98
CA LYS A 2 -36.55 40.42 -11.09
C LYS A 2 -35.55 39.79 -12.11
N LYS A 3 -35.74 40.02 -13.41
CA LYS A 3 -34.92 39.46 -14.51
C LYS A 3 -33.41 39.58 -14.26
N ASN A 4 -32.98 40.71 -13.74
CA ASN A 4 -31.56 40.96 -13.41
C ASN A 4 -31.00 40.09 -12.26
N GLN A 5 -31.84 39.70 -11.31
CA GLN A 5 -31.43 38.86 -10.20
C GLN A 5 -31.10 37.44 -10.64
N LYS A 6 -31.82 36.90 -11.66
CA LYS A 6 -31.53 35.60 -12.26
C LYS A 6 -30.18 35.59 -12.96
N TRP A 7 -29.86 36.63 -13.68
CA TRP A 7 -28.57 36.77 -14.36
C TRP A 7 -27.40 36.92 -13.39
N LEU A 8 -27.59 37.68 -12.30
CA LEU A 8 -26.57 37.77 -11.25
C LEU A 8 -26.30 36.44 -10.58
N ILE A 9 -27.33 35.66 -10.31
CA ILE A 9 -27.17 34.33 -9.71
C ILE A 9 -26.45 33.39 -10.69
N LEU A 10 -26.86 33.40 -11.98
CA LEU A 10 -26.19 32.57 -13.00
C LEU A 10 -24.71 32.94 -13.14
N PHE A 11 -24.40 34.25 -13.17
CA PHE A 11 -23.02 34.72 -13.26
C PHE A 11 -22.20 34.29 -12.03
N ALA A 12 -22.74 34.42 -10.81
CA ALA A 12 -22.10 34.01 -9.59
C ALA A 12 -21.83 32.50 -9.59
N LEU A 13 -22.77 31.64 -10.05
CA LEU A 13 -22.59 30.21 -10.17
C LEU A 13 -21.48 29.86 -11.18
N LEU A 14 -21.45 30.54 -12.35
CA LEU A 14 -20.41 30.31 -13.34
C LEU A 14 -19.01 30.67 -12.82
N VAL A 15 -18.88 31.79 -12.11
CA VAL A 15 -17.62 32.23 -11.48
C VAL A 15 -17.18 31.21 -10.43
N LEU A 16 -18.11 30.71 -9.61
CA LEU A 16 -17.83 29.72 -8.57
C LEU A 16 -17.39 28.38 -9.19
N MET A 17 -18.07 27.92 -10.24
CA MET A 17 -17.70 26.70 -10.97
C MET A 17 -16.32 26.84 -11.64
N ALA A 18 -16.08 27.94 -12.32
CA ALA A 18 -14.79 28.21 -12.97
C ALA A 18 -13.64 28.33 -11.94
N GLY A 19 -13.89 29.00 -10.83
CA GLY A 19 -12.95 29.11 -9.71
C GLY A 19 -12.63 27.77 -9.09
N THR A 20 -13.63 26.94 -8.85
CA THR A 20 -13.44 25.59 -8.30
C THR A 20 -12.68 24.69 -9.26
N ALA A 21 -13.04 24.70 -10.55
CA ALA A 21 -12.33 23.94 -11.59
C ALA A 21 -10.87 24.38 -11.72
N GLY A 22 -10.63 25.71 -11.70
CA GLY A 22 -9.28 26.27 -11.71
C GLY A 22 -8.45 25.88 -10.47
N ALA A 23 -9.04 25.95 -9.30
CA ALA A 23 -8.38 25.52 -8.06
C ALA A 23 -8.05 24.03 -8.05
N LEU A 24 -8.97 23.18 -8.52
CA LEU A 24 -8.74 21.73 -8.62
C LEU A 24 -7.66 21.38 -9.65
N THR A 25 -7.66 22.04 -10.81
CA THR A 25 -6.62 21.81 -11.83
C THR A 25 -5.26 22.29 -11.35
N TRP A 26 -5.21 23.44 -10.68
CA TRP A 26 -3.98 23.94 -10.06
C TRP A 26 -3.47 23.01 -8.97
N LEU A 27 -4.37 22.55 -8.08
CA LEU A 27 -4.03 21.60 -7.03
C LEU A 27 -3.47 20.30 -7.64
N LYS A 28 -4.15 19.71 -8.63
CA LYS A 28 -3.70 18.51 -9.33
C LYS A 28 -2.33 18.69 -9.98
N ALA A 29 -2.06 19.85 -10.58
CA ALA A 29 -0.77 20.14 -11.22
C ALA A 29 0.38 20.35 -10.22
N ASN A 30 0.08 20.85 -9.01
CA ASN A 30 1.08 21.18 -8.00
C ASN A 30 1.17 20.16 -6.86
N LEU A 31 0.24 19.21 -6.79
CA LEU A 31 0.24 18.12 -5.79
C LEU A 31 1.34 17.14 -6.20
N ARG A 32 2.55 17.36 -5.68
CA ARG A 32 3.64 16.43 -5.81
C ARG A 32 3.59 15.48 -4.61
N LEU A 33 3.22 14.24 -4.85
CA LEU A 33 3.53 13.18 -3.90
C LEU A 33 5.06 13.20 -3.72
N GLY A 34 5.52 13.22 -2.47
CA GLY A 34 6.93 13.11 -2.16
C GLY A 34 7.53 11.87 -2.84
N LYS A 35 8.85 11.85 -3.04
CA LYS A 35 9.51 10.63 -3.52
C LYS A 35 9.19 9.51 -2.54
N PRO A 36 8.78 8.32 -2.99
CA PRO A 36 8.60 7.19 -2.11
C PRO A 36 9.91 6.90 -1.37
N GLY A 37 9.84 6.59 -0.07
CA GLY A 37 10.98 6.28 0.76
C GLY A 37 11.64 4.92 0.47
N ILE A 38 11.48 4.41 -0.75
CA ILE A 38 11.99 3.13 -1.22
C ILE A 38 12.87 3.30 -2.44
N LEU A 39 13.79 2.35 -2.65
CA LEU A 39 14.56 2.26 -3.88
C LEU A 39 13.71 1.63 -4.97
N PHE A 40 13.70 2.25 -6.15
CA PHE A 40 12.98 1.73 -7.30
C PHE A 40 13.69 2.07 -8.61
N VAL A 41 13.45 1.25 -9.63
CA VAL A 41 13.98 1.44 -10.98
C VAL A 41 12.79 1.63 -11.93
N PRO A 42 12.78 2.70 -12.76
CA PRO A 42 11.75 2.89 -13.77
C PRO A 42 11.75 1.74 -14.78
N ILE A 43 10.56 1.29 -15.17
CA ILE A 43 10.40 0.28 -16.22
C ILE A 43 10.11 1.03 -17.52
N PRO A 44 10.96 0.90 -18.58
CA PRO A 44 10.74 1.58 -19.85
C PRO A 44 9.35 1.29 -20.43
N GLY A 45 8.62 2.35 -20.80
CA GLY A 45 7.28 2.24 -21.39
C GLY A 45 6.16 1.88 -20.43
N LYS A 46 6.41 1.81 -19.13
CA LYS A 46 5.38 1.59 -18.08
C LYS A 46 5.36 2.73 -17.08
N VAL A 47 4.19 2.96 -16.49
CA VAL A 47 4.02 3.89 -15.35
C VAL A 47 4.46 3.22 -14.05
N ALA A 48 4.26 1.91 -13.94
CA ALA A 48 4.73 1.10 -12.84
C ALA A 48 6.27 1.07 -12.77
N VAL A 49 6.81 0.94 -11.57
CA VAL A 49 8.25 0.87 -11.30
C VAL A 49 8.62 -0.49 -10.72
N LYS A 50 9.87 -0.90 -10.93
CA LYS A 50 10.43 -2.05 -10.24
C LYS A 50 10.93 -1.61 -8.87
N ILE A 51 10.32 -2.14 -7.82
CA ILE A 51 10.73 -1.89 -6.43
C ILE A 51 11.94 -2.78 -6.14
N ASP A 52 12.98 -2.19 -5.54
CA ASP A 52 14.20 -2.91 -5.18
C ASP A 52 14.23 -3.12 -3.66
N LEU A 53 13.91 -4.34 -3.24
CA LEU A 53 14.07 -4.80 -1.87
C LEU A 53 15.41 -5.53 -1.73
N PRO A 54 16.17 -5.29 -0.64
CA PRO A 54 17.47 -5.93 -0.44
C PRO A 54 17.34 -7.45 -0.39
N ALA A 55 18.28 -8.14 -1.04
CA ALA A 55 18.32 -9.60 -1.00
C ALA A 55 18.73 -10.15 0.36
N GLN A 56 19.46 -9.35 1.15
CA GLN A 56 19.91 -9.69 2.49
C GLN A 56 19.72 -8.50 3.43
N VAL A 57 19.22 -8.76 4.63
CA VAL A 57 19.04 -7.79 5.72
C VAL A 57 19.49 -8.45 7.01
N LEU A 58 20.56 -7.92 7.63
CA LEU A 58 21.23 -8.59 8.76
C LEU A 58 21.62 -10.03 8.37
N ASP A 59 21.19 -11.00 9.15
CA ASP A 59 21.37 -12.46 8.95
C ASP A 59 20.24 -13.11 8.15
N PHE A 60 19.22 -12.33 7.77
CA PHE A 60 18.14 -12.81 6.91
C PHE A 60 18.52 -12.76 5.44
N THR A 61 18.36 -13.86 4.75
CA THR A 61 18.39 -13.96 3.30
C THR A 61 16.99 -14.04 2.74
N SER A 62 16.77 -13.53 1.54
CA SER A 62 15.42 -13.48 1.00
C SER A 62 15.27 -14.09 -0.38
N THR A 63 14.09 -14.64 -0.61
CA THR A 63 13.60 -15.13 -1.91
C THR A 63 12.50 -14.22 -2.40
N ASN A 64 12.51 -13.88 -3.68
CA ASN A 64 11.43 -13.13 -4.30
C ASN A 64 10.21 -14.03 -4.50
N LEU A 65 9.04 -13.57 -4.09
CA LEU A 65 7.77 -14.25 -4.30
C LEU A 65 7.03 -13.52 -5.44
N PRO A 66 6.88 -14.15 -6.61
CA PRO A 66 6.09 -13.57 -7.68
C PRO A 66 4.60 -13.65 -7.34
N GLU A 67 3.89 -12.55 -7.57
CA GLU A 67 2.44 -12.58 -7.51
C GLU A 67 1.84 -13.40 -8.65
N SER A 68 0.65 -13.95 -8.40
CA SER A 68 -0.10 -14.65 -9.43
C SER A 68 -0.60 -13.67 -10.49
N ASP A 69 -0.67 -14.13 -11.75
CA ASP A 69 -1.23 -13.34 -12.85
C ASP A 69 -2.66 -12.88 -12.57
N GLU A 70 -3.40 -13.64 -11.76
CA GLU A 70 -4.75 -13.32 -11.34
C GLU A 70 -4.76 -12.06 -10.46
N VAL A 71 -3.91 -11.98 -9.43
CA VAL A 71 -3.78 -10.80 -8.57
C VAL A 71 -3.29 -9.59 -9.37
N LEU A 72 -2.29 -9.77 -10.22
CA LEU A 72 -1.78 -8.72 -11.10
C LEU A 72 -2.85 -8.20 -12.07
N GLY A 73 -3.78 -9.06 -12.50
CA GLY A 73 -4.91 -8.69 -13.36
C GLY A 73 -5.94 -7.79 -12.69
N TYR A 74 -6.08 -7.85 -11.37
CA TYR A 74 -6.97 -6.98 -10.59
C TYR A 74 -6.36 -5.65 -10.20
N LEU A 75 -5.02 -5.53 -10.25
CA LEU A 75 -4.34 -4.29 -9.90
C LEU A 75 -4.36 -3.30 -11.07
N PRO A 76 -4.55 -1.99 -10.82
CA PRO A 76 -4.35 -0.96 -11.83
C PRO A 76 -2.97 -1.06 -12.48
N ARG A 77 -2.90 -0.75 -13.78
CA ARG A 77 -1.66 -0.88 -14.58
C ARG A 77 -0.50 -0.01 -14.11
N ASP A 78 -0.76 1.00 -13.31
CA ASP A 78 0.22 1.91 -12.72
C ASP A 78 0.59 1.53 -11.27
N THR A 79 0.09 0.41 -10.77
CA THR A 79 0.49 -0.17 -9.48
C THR A 79 1.80 -0.93 -9.61
N SER A 80 2.70 -0.72 -8.68
CA SER A 80 3.94 -1.50 -8.54
C SER A 80 3.85 -2.36 -7.29
N PHE A 81 4.24 -3.62 -7.43
CA PHE A 81 4.15 -4.62 -6.39
C PHE A 81 5.48 -5.37 -6.25
N VAL A 82 5.85 -5.71 -5.02
CA VAL A 82 6.93 -6.66 -4.73
C VAL A 82 6.66 -7.36 -3.41
N GLU A 83 6.95 -8.63 -3.37
CA GLU A 83 6.94 -9.43 -2.15
C GLU A 83 8.22 -10.25 -2.04
N ARG A 84 8.80 -10.29 -0.85
CA ARG A 84 9.95 -11.13 -0.51
C ARG A 84 9.72 -11.87 0.79
N CYS A 85 10.15 -13.13 0.83
CA CYS A 85 10.21 -13.92 2.05
C CYS A 85 11.65 -13.92 2.57
N TYR A 86 11.85 -13.44 3.78
CA TYR A 86 13.13 -13.40 4.48
C TYR A 86 13.19 -14.53 5.52
N THR A 87 14.25 -15.32 5.45
CA THR A 87 14.51 -16.44 6.36
C THR A 87 15.88 -16.29 6.99
N SER A 88 15.99 -16.67 8.26
CA SER A 88 17.25 -16.72 9.00
C SER A 88 17.71 -18.18 9.20
N PRO A 89 19.04 -18.42 9.33
CA PRO A 89 19.58 -19.76 9.62
C PRO A 89 19.23 -20.30 11.01
N ASP A 90 18.82 -19.45 11.94
CA ASP A 90 18.56 -19.78 13.35
C ASP A 90 17.13 -20.27 13.65
N ASP A 91 16.38 -20.70 12.62
CA ASP A 91 15.00 -21.17 12.74
C ASP A 91 13.99 -20.10 13.21
N SER A 92 14.39 -18.82 13.15
CA SER A 92 13.46 -17.72 13.41
C SER A 92 12.29 -17.74 12.42
N PRO A 93 11.10 -17.26 12.82
CA PRO A 93 9.96 -17.17 11.91
C PRO A 93 10.28 -16.40 10.65
N ALA A 94 9.82 -16.91 9.51
CA ALA A 94 9.96 -16.21 8.22
C ALA A 94 9.22 -14.88 8.24
N ILE A 95 9.84 -13.85 7.63
CA ILE A 95 9.27 -12.50 7.51
C ILE A 95 8.89 -12.28 6.06
N TYR A 96 7.62 -11.99 5.82
CA TYR A 96 7.10 -11.61 4.51
C TYR A 96 7.03 -10.10 4.42
N ALA A 97 7.78 -9.52 3.49
CA ALA A 97 7.77 -8.09 3.23
C ALA A 97 7.09 -7.82 1.89
N THR A 98 5.94 -7.17 1.94
CA THR A 98 5.13 -6.80 0.78
C THR A 98 5.08 -5.29 0.65
N ILE A 99 5.39 -4.76 -0.53
CA ILE A 99 5.24 -3.34 -0.85
C ILE A 99 4.33 -3.19 -2.05
N VAL A 100 3.29 -2.39 -1.87
CA VAL A 100 2.37 -1.99 -2.92
C VAL A 100 2.46 -0.48 -3.10
N LEU A 101 2.94 -0.02 -4.24
CA LEU A 101 2.93 1.39 -4.62
C LEU A 101 1.80 1.61 -5.59
N MET A 102 0.81 2.36 -5.17
CA MET A 102 -0.22 2.81 -6.10
C MET A 102 0.30 3.97 -6.94
N GLY A 103 -0.16 4.03 -8.18
CA GLY A 103 0.06 5.16 -9.07
C GLY A 103 -0.96 6.28 -8.86
N ALA A 104 -1.44 6.87 -9.94
CA ALA A 104 -2.46 7.91 -9.92
C ALA A 104 -3.87 7.36 -9.61
N ASP A 105 -4.11 6.09 -9.92
CA ASP A 105 -5.36 5.40 -9.63
C ASP A 105 -5.37 4.93 -8.17
N ARG A 106 -6.22 5.59 -7.37
CA ARG A 106 -6.36 5.30 -5.94
C ARG A 106 -7.19 4.07 -5.62
N THR A 107 -7.75 3.41 -6.61
CA THR A 107 -8.52 2.16 -6.41
C THR A 107 -7.63 1.01 -5.97
N SER A 108 -6.32 1.11 -6.18
CA SER A 108 -5.31 0.16 -5.69
C SER A 108 -4.91 0.36 -4.22
N ILE A 109 -5.55 1.29 -3.49
CA ILE A 109 -5.30 1.41 -2.05
C ILE A 109 -5.82 0.15 -1.37
N HIS A 110 -4.90 -0.77 -1.07
CA HIS A 110 -5.19 -1.93 -0.27
C HIS A 110 -5.19 -1.55 1.21
N ARG A 111 -6.32 -1.77 1.86
CA ARG A 111 -6.35 -1.78 3.32
C ARG A 111 -5.99 -3.20 3.76
N PRO A 112 -4.97 -3.36 4.64
CA PRO A 112 -4.55 -4.67 5.10
C PRO A 112 -5.70 -5.53 5.63
N GLU A 113 -6.68 -4.91 6.27
CA GLU A 113 -7.85 -5.57 6.83
C GLU A 113 -8.65 -6.36 5.76
N TYR A 114 -8.79 -5.81 4.56
CA TYR A 114 -9.50 -6.50 3.47
C TYR A 114 -8.64 -7.60 2.85
N CYS A 115 -7.34 -7.34 2.67
CA CYS A 115 -6.42 -8.34 2.12
C CYS A 115 -6.28 -9.54 3.04
N LEU A 116 -6.12 -9.31 4.34
CA LEU A 116 -6.02 -10.37 5.34
C LEU A 116 -7.29 -11.21 5.40
N ALA A 117 -8.47 -10.56 5.43
CA ALA A 117 -9.75 -11.25 5.40
C ALA A 117 -9.95 -12.06 4.10
N GLY A 118 -9.58 -11.48 2.94
CA GLY A 118 -9.62 -12.16 1.64
C GLY A 118 -8.73 -13.40 1.56
N GLN A 119 -7.61 -13.41 2.29
CA GLN A 119 -6.70 -14.55 2.41
C GLN A 119 -7.12 -15.54 3.51
N GLY A 120 -8.28 -15.33 4.13
CA GLY A 120 -8.81 -16.21 5.17
C GLY A 120 -8.18 -16.04 6.56
N PHE A 121 -7.49 -14.92 6.79
CA PHE A 121 -7.01 -14.57 8.12
C PHE A 121 -8.11 -13.95 8.96
N SER A 122 -8.17 -14.37 10.24
CA SER A 122 -8.81 -13.62 11.31
C SER A 122 -7.76 -12.75 11.99
N TYR A 123 -8.14 -11.57 12.41
CA TYR A 123 -7.23 -10.61 13.07
C TYR A 123 -7.90 -9.98 14.28
N ASP A 124 -7.08 -9.64 15.26
CA ASP A 124 -7.48 -8.96 16.49
C ASP A 124 -7.58 -7.44 16.27
N GLU A 125 -7.84 -6.71 17.35
CA GLU A 125 -7.90 -5.25 17.31
C GLU A 125 -6.55 -4.66 16.87
N LYS A 126 -6.64 -3.63 16.03
CA LYS A 126 -5.49 -2.85 15.57
C LYS A 126 -4.81 -2.16 16.75
N LYS A 127 -3.54 -2.43 16.96
CA LYS A 127 -2.67 -1.72 17.90
C LYS A 127 -1.73 -0.79 17.14
N VAL A 128 -1.37 0.32 17.74
CA VAL A 128 -0.31 1.18 17.21
C VAL A 128 0.95 0.90 18.03
N ALA A 129 2.03 0.61 17.35
CA ALA A 129 3.35 0.43 17.95
C ALA A 129 4.31 1.46 17.34
N GLU A 130 5.32 1.85 18.09
CA GLU A 130 6.39 2.72 17.62
C GLU A 130 7.66 1.90 17.47
N VAL A 131 8.24 1.92 16.27
CA VAL A 131 9.48 1.22 15.95
C VAL A 131 10.60 2.25 15.87
N PRO A 132 11.65 2.13 16.70
CA PRO A 132 12.79 3.04 16.63
C PRO A 132 13.58 2.80 15.34
N VAL A 133 13.69 3.81 14.49
CA VAL A 133 14.52 3.77 13.29
C VAL A 133 15.80 4.53 13.56
N GLY A 134 16.94 3.82 13.50
CA GLY A 134 18.26 4.39 13.64
C GLY A 134 18.73 5.10 12.37
N GLY A 135 19.84 5.86 12.46
CA GLY A 135 20.46 6.55 11.32
C GLY A 135 20.96 7.94 11.70
N LEU A 136 21.29 8.76 10.70
CA LEU A 136 21.74 10.14 10.91
C LEU A 136 20.70 11.04 11.58
N GLN A 137 19.43 10.73 11.38
CA GLN A 137 18.29 11.39 12.04
C GLN A 137 17.36 10.30 12.59
N PRO A 138 17.60 9.81 13.81
CA PRO A 138 16.77 8.77 14.41
C PRO A 138 15.35 9.30 14.67
N TYR A 139 14.34 8.46 14.40
CA TYR A 139 12.94 8.78 14.62
C TYR A 139 12.16 7.55 15.05
N GLN A 140 10.96 7.77 15.60
CA GLN A 140 10.00 6.72 15.90
C GLN A 140 9.05 6.57 14.71
N LEU A 141 9.00 5.37 14.14
CA LEU A 141 8.07 5.04 13.06
C LEU A 141 6.79 4.48 13.67
N PRO A 142 5.65 5.18 13.60
CA PRO A 142 4.39 4.61 14.03
C PRO A 142 3.94 3.54 13.03
N VAL A 143 3.69 2.34 13.52
CA VAL A 143 3.23 1.20 12.72
C VAL A 143 1.91 0.68 13.25
N ALA A 144 1.06 0.18 12.35
CA ALA A 144 -0.14 -0.54 12.73
C ALA A 144 0.19 -2.02 12.86
N LYS A 145 -0.15 -2.63 13.99
CA LYS A 145 0.13 -4.02 14.31
C LYS A 145 -1.17 -4.79 14.53
N TRP A 146 -1.27 -5.97 13.91
CA TRP A 146 -2.35 -6.94 14.14
C TRP A 146 -1.76 -8.31 14.48
N GLU A 147 -2.39 -9.01 15.40
CA GLU A 147 -2.19 -10.44 15.57
C GLU A 147 -3.14 -11.16 14.62
N VAL A 148 -2.59 -11.99 13.76
CA VAL A 148 -3.35 -12.66 12.70
C VAL A 148 -3.29 -14.16 12.86
N SER A 149 -4.36 -14.83 12.47
CA SER A 149 -4.37 -16.30 12.47
C SER A 149 -5.31 -16.83 11.41
N ARG A 150 -4.99 -18.00 10.85
CA ARG A 150 -5.89 -18.75 9.97
C ARG A 150 -5.81 -20.24 10.20
N LEU A 151 -6.89 -20.95 9.88
CA LEU A 151 -6.91 -22.40 9.87
C LEU A 151 -6.52 -22.89 8.46
N VAL A 152 -5.50 -23.72 8.39
CA VAL A 152 -5.05 -24.36 7.16
C VAL A 152 -5.31 -25.86 7.27
N GLN A 153 -5.96 -26.44 6.27
CA GLN A 153 -6.16 -27.88 6.19
C GLN A 153 -4.91 -28.51 5.58
N GLN A 154 -4.33 -29.46 6.28
CA GLN A 154 -3.21 -30.24 5.78
C GLN A 154 -3.70 -31.36 4.83
N PRO A 155 -2.80 -31.95 4.03
CA PRO A 155 -3.14 -33.05 3.11
C PRO A 155 -3.71 -34.28 3.82
N ASP A 156 -3.40 -34.50 5.10
CA ASP A 156 -3.93 -35.53 5.98
C ASP A 156 -5.32 -35.25 6.54
N GLY A 157 -5.92 -34.09 6.18
CA GLY A 157 -7.24 -33.63 6.63
C GLY A 157 -7.22 -32.91 7.98
N GLN A 158 -6.10 -32.87 8.69
CA GLN A 158 -5.99 -32.13 9.95
C GLN A 158 -6.01 -30.62 9.68
N LYS A 159 -6.63 -29.86 10.61
CA LYS A 159 -6.62 -28.39 10.59
C LYS A 159 -5.60 -27.88 11.59
N ILE A 160 -4.62 -27.15 11.11
CA ILE A 160 -3.66 -26.45 11.95
C ILE A 160 -3.94 -24.95 11.96
N LYS A 161 -3.77 -24.33 13.12
CA LYS A 161 -3.86 -22.88 13.26
C LYS A 161 -2.47 -22.29 13.03
N ILE A 162 -2.34 -21.50 11.97
CA ILE A 162 -1.15 -20.68 11.73
C ILE A 162 -1.42 -19.30 12.32
N SER A 163 -0.49 -18.80 13.11
CA SER A 163 -0.58 -17.46 13.71
C SER A 163 0.66 -16.66 13.38
N GLY A 164 0.50 -15.34 13.30
CA GLY A 164 1.58 -14.41 12.99
C GLY A 164 1.26 -13.00 13.43
N VAL A 165 2.18 -12.10 13.15
CA VAL A 165 2.02 -10.66 13.37
C VAL A 165 2.10 -9.97 12.01
N TYR A 166 1.13 -9.13 11.72
CA TYR A 166 1.13 -8.22 10.58
C TYR A 166 1.44 -6.80 11.07
N VAL A 167 2.35 -6.12 10.38
CA VAL A 167 2.81 -4.78 10.72
C VAL A 167 2.73 -3.85 9.52
#